data_32a0f1636f1836b4cfa01ceb23942065
#
_entry.id   32a0f1636f1836b4cfa01ceb23942065
#
_cell.length_a   1.000
_cell.length_b   1.000
_cell.length_c   1.000
_cell.angle_alpha   90.00
_cell.angle_beta   90.00
_cell.angle_gamma   90.00
#
_symmetry.space_group_name_H-M   'P 1'
#
loop_
_entity.id
_entity.type
_entity.pdbx_description
1 polymer ?
#
loop_
_entity_poly.entity_id
_entity_poly.type
_entity_poly.pdbx_seq_one_letter_code
_entity_poly.pdbx_strand_id
1 'polypeptide(L)'
;MKNFIEEFINYLSVERGLAHNTLLAYRRDLIKYTQFLSKKNINDADQVTHQQVTDFMYAQKKKDLSARSICRALAAIKMFHRFLVRERLAKEDPTALVETPKLWKRIPDVLSSTEIEAMMKASGGRRWQQVRDHAILELLYASGMRVSELADLKMENVNFEAGYLRCIGKGSKERLVPVGKKACTAVQKYCETIRGRFAQSNTNSILFLSRLGKRISRQSIWKIIKQYGTKAHIKKTIKPHTLRHSFATHLLERGADLRSVQEMLGHADISTTQIYTHVDRERLRAVHKEFHPRG
;
A
#
# COMPACT_ATOMS: atom_id res chain seq x y z
N MET A 1 30.17 5.88 12.16
CA MET A 1 29.05 5.28 11.36
C MET A 1 27.75 6.10 11.31
N LYS A 2 27.30 6.76 12.39
CA LYS A 2 26.02 7.51 12.35
C LYS A 2 25.97 8.60 11.28
N ASN A 3 27.07 9.32 11.06
CA ASN A 3 27.14 10.40 10.06
C ASN A 3 26.94 9.88 8.63
N PHE A 4 27.42 8.68 8.32
CA PHE A 4 27.27 8.08 7.00
C PHE A 4 25.87 7.57 6.66
N ILE A 5 24.95 7.50 7.66
CA ILE A 5 23.56 7.10 7.37
C ILE A 5 22.87 8.12 6.47
N GLU A 6 23.05 9.43 6.72
CA GLU A 6 22.41 10.46 5.91
C GLU A 6 22.97 10.49 4.48
N GLU A 7 24.28 10.34 4.32
CA GLU A 7 24.93 10.22 3.01
C GLU A 7 24.40 9.01 2.25
N PHE A 8 24.30 7.86 2.92
CA PHE A 8 23.71 6.66 2.33
C PHE A 8 22.24 6.84 1.93
N ILE A 9 21.43 7.48 2.77
CA ILE A 9 20.02 7.75 2.45
C ILE A 9 19.90 8.69 1.24
N ASN A 10 20.77 9.71 1.15
CA ASN A 10 20.85 10.59 -0.02
C ASN A 10 21.26 9.82 -1.28
N TYR A 11 22.29 8.98 -1.19
CA TYR A 11 22.69 8.08 -2.27
C TYR A 11 21.51 7.21 -2.76
N LEU A 12 20.78 6.57 -1.84
CA LEU A 12 19.63 5.75 -2.20
C LEU A 12 18.50 6.55 -2.84
N SER A 13 18.32 7.81 -2.43
CA SER A 13 17.31 8.70 -2.99
C SER A 13 17.67 9.12 -4.42
N VAL A 14 18.89 9.59 -4.63
CA VAL A 14 19.32 10.20 -5.90
C VAL A 14 19.69 9.15 -6.93
N GLU A 15 20.58 8.22 -6.58
CA GLU A 15 21.10 7.27 -7.56
C GLU A 15 20.25 6.01 -7.73
N ARG A 16 19.55 5.59 -6.68
CA ARG A 16 18.72 4.38 -6.73
C ARG A 16 17.21 4.66 -6.86
N GLY A 17 16.78 5.90 -6.76
CA GLY A 17 15.38 6.31 -6.93
C GLY A 17 14.41 5.62 -5.96
N LEU A 18 14.85 5.24 -4.76
CA LEU A 18 14.03 4.51 -3.81
C LEU A 18 12.88 5.37 -3.29
N ALA A 19 11.73 4.73 -3.04
CA ALA A 19 10.57 5.42 -2.51
C ALA A 19 10.84 6.01 -1.13
N HIS A 20 10.34 7.22 -0.86
CA HIS A 20 10.47 7.93 0.42
C HIS A 20 10.17 7.06 1.66
N ASN A 21 9.11 6.26 1.64
CA ASN A 21 8.78 5.37 2.75
C ASN A 21 9.83 4.24 2.95
N THR A 22 10.49 3.79 1.89
CA THR A 22 11.59 2.82 1.97
C THR A 22 12.81 3.46 2.61
N LEU A 23 13.15 4.69 2.19
CA LEU A 23 14.24 5.48 2.76
C LEU A 23 14.03 5.71 4.27
N LEU A 24 12.83 6.12 4.67
CA LEU A 24 12.47 6.29 6.08
C LEU A 24 12.56 4.98 6.88
N ALA A 25 12.17 3.86 6.28
CA ALA A 25 12.27 2.55 6.93
C ALA A 25 13.74 2.12 7.10
N TYR A 26 14.55 2.26 6.05
CA TYR A 26 15.98 1.94 6.07
C TYR A 26 16.73 2.82 7.07
N ARG A 27 16.48 4.14 7.06
CA ARG A 27 17.05 5.06 8.04
C ARG A 27 16.79 4.61 9.48
N ARG A 28 15.54 4.27 9.81
CA ARG A 28 15.16 3.78 11.15
C ARG A 28 15.83 2.46 11.51
N ASP A 29 15.95 1.56 10.56
CA ASP A 29 16.60 0.27 10.79
C ASP A 29 18.11 0.44 11.02
N LEU A 30 18.77 1.32 10.25
CA LEU A 30 20.19 1.64 10.41
C LEU A 30 20.50 2.40 11.71
N ILE A 31 19.64 3.32 12.14
CA ILE A 31 19.79 3.98 13.44
C ILE A 31 19.75 2.95 14.58
N LYS A 32 18.82 1.98 14.53
CA LYS A 32 18.78 0.90 15.53
C LYS A 32 20.02 0.03 15.49
N TYR A 33 20.54 -0.26 14.32
CA TYR A 33 21.75 -1.04 14.11
C TYR A 33 22.98 -0.32 14.67
N THR A 34 23.20 0.93 14.32
CA THR A 34 24.34 1.71 14.85
C THR A 34 24.26 1.93 16.34
N GLN A 35 23.05 2.10 16.91
CA GLN A 35 22.84 2.16 18.35
C GLN A 35 23.20 0.83 19.05
N PHE A 36 22.89 -0.31 18.43
CA PHE A 36 23.26 -1.64 18.94
C PHE A 36 24.79 -1.82 18.95
N LEU A 37 25.47 -1.40 17.89
CA LEU A 37 26.92 -1.47 17.80
C LEU A 37 27.61 -0.53 18.81
N SER A 38 27.12 0.69 18.95
CA SER A 38 27.66 1.65 19.94
C SER A 38 27.57 1.14 21.37
N LYS A 39 26.52 0.38 21.73
CA LYS A 39 26.40 -0.28 23.03
C LYS A 39 27.44 -1.36 23.27
N LYS A 40 28.07 -1.86 22.24
CA LYS A 40 29.19 -2.82 22.26
C LYS A 40 30.54 -2.12 22.06
N ASN A 41 30.58 -0.78 22.16
CA ASN A 41 31.77 0.05 21.90
C ASN A 41 32.31 -0.05 20.46
N ILE A 42 31.50 -0.45 19.50
CA ILE A 42 31.85 -0.54 18.08
C ILE A 42 31.34 0.72 17.38
N ASN A 43 32.25 1.63 17.08
CA ASN A 43 31.90 2.95 16.49
C ASN A 43 32.45 3.10 15.07
N ASP A 44 33.41 2.28 14.68
CA ASP A 44 34.01 2.28 13.34
C ASP A 44 33.40 1.16 12.48
N ALA A 45 33.33 1.38 11.17
CA ALA A 45 32.84 0.42 10.22
C ALA A 45 33.79 -0.79 10.06
N ASP A 46 35.09 -0.57 10.13
CA ASP A 46 36.10 -1.62 10.03
C ASP A 46 36.14 -2.55 11.25
N GLN A 47 35.56 -2.15 12.37
CA GLN A 47 35.44 -2.98 13.58
C GLN A 47 34.27 -3.95 13.53
N VAL A 48 33.37 -3.77 12.55
CA VAL A 48 32.15 -4.59 12.45
C VAL A 48 32.51 -5.93 11.79
N THR A 49 32.18 -7.00 12.46
CA THR A 49 32.35 -8.36 11.93
C THR A 49 31.01 -8.99 11.59
N HIS A 50 31.00 -10.08 10.87
CA HIS A 50 29.85 -10.93 10.58
C HIS A 50 29.05 -11.27 11.87
N GLN A 51 29.78 -11.55 12.98
CA GLN A 51 29.15 -11.92 14.25
C GLN A 51 28.26 -10.81 14.81
N GLN A 52 28.70 -9.54 14.78
CA GLN A 52 27.90 -8.43 15.28
C GLN A 52 26.65 -8.19 14.44
N VAL A 53 26.72 -8.39 13.13
CA VAL A 53 25.53 -8.32 12.27
C VAL A 53 24.53 -9.41 12.65
N THR A 54 25.01 -10.64 12.82
CA THR A 54 24.20 -11.80 13.25
C THR A 54 23.58 -11.58 14.64
N ASP A 55 24.38 -11.11 15.62
CA ASP A 55 23.91 -10.78 16.97
C ASP A 55 22.78 -9.73 16.94
N PHE A 56 22.93 -8.70 16.09
CA PHE A 56 21.87 -7.70 15.92
C PHE A 56 20.59 -8.34 15.41
N MET A 57 20.67 -9.24 14.41
CA MET A 57 19.50 -9.93 13.87
C MET A 57 18.80 -10.77 14.95
N TYR A 58 19.59 -11.52 15.77
CA TYR A 58 19.05 -12.25 16.91
C TYR A 58 18.40 -11.33 17.95
N ALA A 59 19.02 -10.20 18.26
CA ALA A 59 18.45 -9.22 19.18
C ALA A 59 17.11 -8.64 18.66
N GLN A 60 16.96 -8.45 17.34
CA GLN A 60 15.69 -8.04 16.75
C GLN A 60 14.63 -9.16 16.84
N LYS A 61 15.02 -10.42 16.66
CA LYS A 61 14.11 -11.58 16.81
C LYS A 61 13.60 -11.71 18.24
N LYS A 62 14.46 -11.52 19.26
CA LYS A 62 14.06 -11.52 20.68
C LYS A 62 13.07 -10.40 21.05
N LYS A 63 12.99 -9.32 20.24
CA LYS A 63 12.01 -8.22 20.41
C LYS A 63 10.70 -8.44 19.64
N ASP A 64 10.40 -9.68 19.26
CA ASP A 64 9.19 -10.07 18.50
C ASP A 64 8.96 -9.29 17.19
N LEU A 65 10.03 -8.80 16.55
CA LEU A 65 9.89 -8.20 15.25
C LEU A 65 9.48 -9.27 14.22
N SER A 66 8.56 -8.88 13.32
CA SER A 66 8.15 -9.78 12.24
C SER A 66 9.34 -10.17 11.36
N ALA A 67 9.34 -11.40 10.85
CA ALA A 67 10.39 -11.90 9.95
C ALA A 67 10.61 -10.98 8.74
N ARG A 68 9.53 -10.37 8.19
CA ARG A 68 9.63 -9.38 7.10
C ARG A 68 10.38 -8.11 7.54
N SER A 69 10.18 -7.63 8.77
CA SER A 69 10.91 -6.47 9.29
C SER A 69 12.38 -6.79 9.50
N ILE A 70 12.69 -8.00 9.95
CA ILE A 70 14.06 -8.50 10.11
C ILE A 70 14.75 -8.58 8.74
N CYS A 71 14.13 -9.19 7.73
CA CYS A 71 14.69 -9.24 6.38
C CYS A 71 14.89 -7.85 5.77
N ARG A 72 13.97 -6.89 6.01
CA ARG A 72 14.16 -5.51 5.54
C ARG A 72 15.34 -4.84 6.23
N ALA A 73 15.48 -4.99 7.55
CA ALA A 73 16.63 -4.45 8.29
C ALA A 73 17.95 -5.02 7.77
N LEU A 74 18.00 -6.34 7.53
CA LEU A 74 19.20 -6.98 6.96
C LEU A 74 19.50 -6.44 5.55
N ALA A 75 18.48 -6.26 4.70
CA ALA A 75 18.66 -5.68 3.37
C ALA A 75 19.24 -4.25 3.46
N ALA A 76 18.73 -3.42 4.38
CA ALA A 76 19.26 -2.07 4.61
C ALA A 76 20.72 -2.10 5.09
N ILE A 77 21.06 -3.01 6.03
CA ILE A 77 22.42 -3.18 6.56
C ILE A 77 23.38 -3.64 5.46
N LYS A 78 22.99 -4.63 4.65
CA LYS A 78 23.81 -5.09 3.50
C LYS A 78 24.09 -3.98 2.51
N MET A 79 23.05 -3.21 2.14
CA MET A 79 23.22 -2.08 1.21
C MET A 79 24.09 -0.98 1.82
N PHE A 80 23.98 -0.75 3.12
CA PHE A 80 24.78 0.25 3.84
C PHE A 80 26.27 -0.14 3.88
N HIS A 81 26.63 -1.37 4.26
CA HIS A 81 28.03 -1.82 4.27
C HIS A 81 28.63 -1.85 2.87
N ARG A 82 27.88 -2.27 1.84
CA ARG A 82 28.35 -2.16 0.45
C ARG A 82 28.60 -0.73 0.02
N PHE A 83 27.76 0.22 0.46
CA PHE A 83 27.98 1.63 0.24
C PHE A 83 29.28 2.10 0.92
N LEU A 84 29.50 1.75 2.19
CA LEU A 84 30.71 2.13 2.91
C LEU A 84 32.00 1.62 2.21
N VAL A 85 31.99 0.38 1.74
CA VAL A 85 33.14 -0.19 0.99
C VAL A 85 33.33 0.54 -0.35
N ARG A 86 32.26 0.81 -1.08
CA ARG A 86 32.32 1.53 -2.35
C ARG A 86 32.88 2.94 -2.20
N GLU A 87 32.49 3.64 -1.13
CA GLU A 87 32.98 4.99 -0.83
C GLU A 87 34.34 4.98 -0.09
N ARG A 88 34.97 3.80 0.04
CA ARG A 88 36.27 3.62 0.75
C ARG A 88 36.23 4.06 2.22
N LEU A 89 35.07 4.02 2.85
CA LEU A 89 34.82 4.30 4.25
C LEU A 89 34.91 3.04 5.13
N ALA A 90 35.04 1.87 4.52
CA ALA A 90 35.33 0.57 5.14
C ALA A 90 36.14 -0.28 4.16
N LYS A 91 36.98 -1.16 4.71
CA LYS A 91 37.83 -2.07 3.92
C LYS A 91 37.06 -3.25 3.37
N GLU A 92 36.18 -3.83 4.19
CA GLU A 92 35.45 -5.05 3.87
C GLU A 92 33.97 -4.98 4.19
N ASP A 93 33.16 -5.81 3.52
CA ASP A 93 31.72 -5.94 3.79
C ASP A 93 31.46 -7.10 4.78
N PRO A 94 31.20 -6.82 6.07
CA PRO A 94 30.94 -7.86 7.07
C PRO A 94 29.62 -8.62 6.81
N THR A 95 28.83 -8.18 5.84
CA THR A 95 27.54 -8.80 5.52
C THR A 95 27.60 -9.76 4.32
N ALA A 96 28.78 -9.91 3.68
CA ALA A 96 28.95 -10.71 2.47
C ALA A 96 28.42 -12.15 2.64
N LEU A 97 28.76 -12.79 3.75
CA LEU A 97 28.36 -14.16 4.06
C LEU A 97 27.07 -14.29 4.87
N VAL A 98 26.42 -13.17 5.26
CA VAL A 98 25.17 -13.23 6.02
C VAL A 98 24.01 -13.66 5.11
N GLU A 99 23.46 -14.83 5.36
CA GLU A 99 22.29 -15.31 4.62
C GLU A 99 21.03 -14.56 5.00
N THR A 100 20.19 -14.27 4.00
CA THR A 100 18.87 -13.68 4.25
C THR A 100 17.89 -14.78 4.64
N PRO A 101 17.23 -14.70 5.81
CA PRO A 101 16.25 -15.71 6.21
C PRO A 101 15.19 -15.92 5.13
N LYS A 102 14.94 -17.16 4.74
CA LYS A 102 13.86 -17.50 3.81
C LYS A 102 12.52 -17.16 4.45
N LEU A 103 11.78 -16.23 3.86
CA LEU A 103 10.44 -15.94 4.27
C LEU A 103 9.50 -16.99 3.70
N TRP A 104 8.75 -17.67 4.56
CA TRP A 104 7.64 -18.50 4.09
C TRP A 104 6.63 -17.59 3.38
N LYS A 105 6.37 -17.86 2.11
CA LYS A 105 5.32 -17.17 1.35
C LYS A 105 3.97 -17.61 1.93
N ARG A 106 3.40 -16.82 2.85
CA ARG A 106 2.00 -17.02 3.22
C ARG A 106 1.15 -16.70 2.00
N ILE A 107 0.29 -17.63 1.61
CA ILE A 107 -0.76 -17.36 0.63
C ILE A 107 -1.59 -16.20 1.18
N PRO A 108 -1.75 -15.10 0.44
CA PRO A 108 -2.52 -13.97 0.94
C PRO A 108 -3.97 -14.38 1.19
N ASP A 109 -4.54 -13.91 2.30
CA ASP A 109 -5.95 -14.13 2.58
C ASP A 109 -6.82 -13.42 1.53
N VAL A 110 -7.68 -14.18 0.86
CA VAL A 110 -8.71 -13.70 -0.06
C VAL A 110 -10.06 -13.81 0.64
N LEU A 111 -10.88 -12.77 0.56
CA LEU A 111 -12.26 -12.83 1.01
C LEU A 111 -13.12 -13.46 -0.10
N SER A 112 -14.01 -14.35 0.24
CA SER A 112 -15.00 -14.88 -0.71
C SER A 112 -16.01 -13.80 -1.12
N SER A 113 -16.73 -14.02 -2.22
CA SER A 113 -17.82 -13.11 -2.65
C SER A 113 -18.89 -12.97 -1.55
N THR A 114 -19.18 -14.04 -0.81
CA THR A 114 -20.12 -14.03 0.31
C THR A 114 -19.61 -13.20 1.49
N GLU A 115 -18.32 -13.29 1.84
CA GLU A 115 -17.69 -12.48 2.88
C GLU A 115 -17.69 -10.98 2.50
N ILE A 116 -17.42 -10.67 1.23
CA ILE A 116 -17.51 -9.30 0.70
C ILE A 116 -18.94 -8.77 0.80
N GLU A 117 -19.93 -9.54 0.38
CA GLU A 117 -21.34 -9.13 0.47
C GLU A 117 -21.80 -8.92 1.92
N ALA A 118 -21.42 -9.80 2.83
CA ALA A 118 -21.68 -9.65 4.26
C ALA A 118 -21.07 -8.36 4.81
N MET A 119 -19.82 -8.03 4.40
CA MET A 119 -19.14 -6.81 4.82
C MET A 119 -19.83 -5.55 4.26
N MET A 120 -20.27 -5.57 2.99
CA MET A 120 -21.03 -4.46 2.38
C MET A 120 -22.39 -4.28 3.07
N LYS A 121 -23.12 -5.36 3.35
CA LYS A 121 -24.37 -5.32 4.10
C LYS A 121 -24.19 -4.77 5.52
N ALA A 122 -23.15 -5.18 6.23
CA ALA A 122 -22.83 -4.70 7.57
C ALA A 122 -22.46 -3.20 7.61
N SER A 123 -21.97 -2.64 6.50
CA SER A 123 -21.63 -1.21 6.37
C SER A 123 -22.82 -0.34 6.00
N GLY A 124 -23.95 -0.91 5.58
CA GLY A 124 -25.16 -0.20 5.26
C GLY A 124 -25.76 0.54 6.45
N GLY A 125 -26.48 1.64 6.20
CA GLY A 125 -27.17 2.43 7.23
C GLY A 125 -27.34 3.87 6.85
N ARG A 126 -27.99 4.63 7.78
CA ARG A 126 -28.35 6.05 7.56
C ARG A 126 -27.46 7.05 8.29
N ARG A 127 -26.66 6.59 9.28
CA ARG A 127 -25.72 7.47 10.00
C ARG A 127 -24.63 7.96 9.04
N TRP A 128 -24.19 9.19 9.19
CA TRP A 128 -23.21 9.81 8.29
C TRP A 128 -21.93 8.95 8.13
N GLN A 129 -21.45 8.35 9.23
CA GLN A 129 -20.29 7.45 9.16
C GLN A 129 -20.55 6.23 8.28
N GLN A 130 -21.74 5.62 8.44
CA GLN A 130 -22.11 4.42 7.68
C GLN A 130 -22.22 4.71 6.18
N VAL A 131 -22.81 5.85 5.80
CA VAL A 131 -22.91 6.26 4.39
C VAL A 131 -21.52 6.47 3.79
N ARG A 132 -20.65 7.19 4.49
CA ARG A 132 -19.25 7.38 4.06
C ARG A 132 -18.48 6.07 3.99
N ASP A 133 -18.54 5.29 5.05
CA ASP A 133 -17.75 4.07 5.19
C ASP A 133 -18.19 3.01 4.18
N HIS A 134 -19.49 2.93 3.89
CA HIS A 134 -20.04 2.09 2.84
C HIS A 134 -19.50 2.49 1.46
N ALA A 135 -19.52 3.79 1.14
CA ALA A 135 -18.95 4.30 -0.11
C ALA A 135 -17.43 3.99 -0.24
N ILE A 136 -16.68 4.10 0.87
CA ILE A 136 -15.26 3.73 0.92
C ILE A 136 -15.05 2.25 0.61
N LEU A 137 -15.81 1.36 1.23
CA LEU A 137 -15.67 -0.08 1.05
C LEU A 137 -16.09 -0.53 -0.36
N GLU A 138 -17.21 -0.01 -0.86
CA GLU A 138 -17.67 -0.28 -2.23
C GLU A 138 -16.60 0.14 -3.24
N LEU A 139 -16.05 1.34 -3.10
CA LEU A 139 -15.07 1.86 -4.05
C LEU A 139 -13.74 1.10 -3.98
N LEU A 140 -13.26 0.76 -2.79
CA LEU A 140 -12.05 -0.05 -2.61
C LEU A 140 -12.16 -1.42 -3.29
N TYR A 141 -13.29 -2.08 -3.11
CA TYR A 141 -13.49 -3.40 -3.70
C TYR A 141 -13.74 -3.31 -5.20
N ALA A 142 -14.57 -2.36 -5.67
CA ALA A 142 -14.90 -2.23 -7.09
C ALA A 142 -13.71 -1.79 -7.95
N SER A 143 -12.73 -1.09 -7.39
CA SER A 143 -11.60 -0.56 -8.16
C SER A 143 -10.26 -1.25 -7.87
N GLY A 144 -10.18 -2.03 -6.80
CA GLY A 144 -8.91 -2.61 -6.35
C GLY A 144 -7.81 -1.58 -6.06
N MET A 145 -8.14 -0.29 -5.86
CA MET A 145 -7.17 0.77 -5.61
C MET A 145 -6.42 0.61 -4.29
N ARG A 146 -5.25 1.25 -4.19
CA ARG A 146 -4.51 1.29 -2.92
C ARG A 146 -5.19 2.24 -1.95
N VAL A 147 -5.11 1.95 -0.64
CA VAL A 147 -5.70 2.82 0.40
C VAL A 147 -5.11 4.24 0.38
N SER A 148 -3.84 4.40 0.00
CA SER A 148 -3.25 5.72 -0.20
C SER A 148 -3.89 6.47 -1.35
N GLU A 149 -4.16 5.79 -2.46
CA GLU A 149 -4.83 6.37 -3.63
C GLU A 149 -6.26 6.79 -3.28
N LEU A 150 -7.00 5.96 -2.53
CA LEU A 150 -8.34 6.33 -2.05
C LEU A 150 -8.30 7.55 -1.12
N ALA A 151 -7.35 7.59 -0.19
CA ALA A 151 -7.23 8.72 0.75
C ALA A 151 -6.92 10.04 0.05
N ASP A 152 -6.18 9.99 -1.06
CA ASP A 152 -5.76 11.14 -1.86
C ASP A 152 -6.71 11.42 -3.05
N LEU A 153 -7.76 10.59 -3.23
CA LEU A 153 -8.68 10.70 -4.36
C LEU A 153 -9.44 12.02 -4.32
N LYS A 154 -9.42 12.72 -5.45
CA LYS A 154 -10.14 13.98 -5.63
C LYS A 154 -11.48 13.77 -6.34
N MET A 155 -12.40 14.69 -6.17
CA MET A 155 -13.69 14.71 -6.85
C MET A 155 -13.54 14.70 -8.38
N GLU A 156 -12.64 15.50 -8.90
CA GLU A 156 -12.34 15.60 -10.34
C GLU A 156 -11.82 14.31 -10.98
N ASN A 157 -11.35 13.36 -10.16
CA ASN A 157 -10.84 12.09 -10.60
C ASN A 157 -11.90 10.98 -10.68
N VAL A 158 -13.17 11.31 -10.39
CA VAL A 158 -14.30 10.37 -10.45
C VAL A 158 -15.26 10.81 -11.53
N ASN A 159 -15.46 9.97 -12.52
CA ASN A 159 -16.49 10.17 -13.52
C ASN A 159 -17.62 9.17 -13.29
N PHE A 160 -18.73 9.64 -12.68
CA PHE A 160 -19.86 8.79 -12.34
C PHE A 160 -20.67 8.36 -13.56
N GLU A 161 -20.77 9.20 -14.57
CA GLU A 161 -21.53 8.93 -15.81
C GLU A 161 -20.83 7.87 -16.65
N ALA A 162 -19.53 8.06 -16.87
CA ALA A 162 -18.73 7.13 -17.62
C ALA A 162 -18.29 5.88 -16.81
N GLY A 163 -18.50 5.89 -15.48
CA GLY A 163 -18.19 4.76 -14.59
C GLY A 163 -16.72 4.42 -14.51
N TYR A 164 -15.83 5.41 -14.34
CA TYR A 164 -14.40 5.18 -14.15
C TYR A 164 -13.76 6.16 -13.14
N LEU A 165 -12.61 5.74 -12.63
CA LEU A 165 -11.73 6.54 -11.78
C LEU A 165 -10.40 6.78 -12.47
N ARG A 166 -9.83 7.96 -12.26
CA ARG A 166 -8.44 8.26 -12.57
C ARG A 166 -7.61 8.12 -11.29
N CYS A 167 -6.81 7.06 -11.20
CA CYS A 167 -5.91 6.80 -10.08
C CYS A 167 -4.51 7.31 -10.40
N ILE A 168 -3.95 8.13 -9.51
CA ILE A 168 -2.57 8.61 -9.60
C ILE A 168 -1.70 7.75 -8.67
N GLY A 169 -0.78 6.99 -9.25
CA GLY A 169 0.11 6.06 -8.55
C GLY A 169 1.49 6.66 -8.24
N LYS A 170 2.43 5.78 -7.83
CA LYS A 170 3.82 6.15 -7.56
C LYS A 170 4.48 6.71 -8.84
N GLY A 171 5.17 7.84 -8.72
CA GLY A 171 5.84 8.51 -9.84
C GLY A 171 4.87 9.22 -10.78
N SER A 172 3.73 9.69 -10.25
CA SER A 172 2.69 10.41 -11.01
C SER A 172 2.11 9.62 -12.20
N LYS A 173 2.29 8.30 -12.21
CA LYS A 173 1.69 7.44 -13.24
C LYS A 173 0.20 7.36 -13.02
N GLU A 174 -0.55 7.76 -14.04
CA GLU A 174 -2.01 7.68 -14.04
C GLU A 174 -2.49 6.35 -14.62
N ARG A 175 -3.61 5.87 -14.09
CA ARG A 175 -4.36 4.77 -14.70
C ARG A 175 -5.86 4.99 -14.55
N LEU A 176 -6.61 4.52 -15.51
CA LEU A 176 -8.07 4.48 -15.46
C LEU A 176 -8.53 3.13 -14.92
N VAL A 177 -9.46 3.18 -13.97
CA VAL A 177 -10.03 1.98 -13.36
C VAL A 177 -11.55 2.05 -13.52
N PRO A 178 -12.19 1.09 -14.19
CA PRO A 178 -13.63 1.00 -14.25
C PRO A 178 -14.25 0.80 -12.86
N VAL A 179 -15.47 1.32 -12.67
CA VAL A 179 -16.19 1.21 -11.40
C VAL A 179 -17.64 0.82 -11.69
N GLY A 180 -18.09 -0.25 -11.07
CA GLY A 180 -19.45 -0.75 -11.22
C GLY A 180 -20.51 0.19 -10.60
N LYS A 181 -21.75 0.03 -11.06
CA LYS A 181 -22.90 0.89 -10.66
C LYS A 181 -23.09 0.97 -9.14
N LYS A 182 -22.93 -0.13 -8.39
CA LYS A 182 -23.11 -0.16 -6.93
C LYS A 182 -22.17 0.81 -6.22
N ALA A 183 -20.89 0.82 -6.61
CA ALA A 183 -19.91 1.75 -6.05
C ALA A 183 -20.16 3.19 -6.46
N CYS A 184 -20.51 3.45 -7.72
CA CYS A 184 -20.89 4.79 -8.17
C CYS A 184 -22.06 5.34 -7.35
N THR A 185 -23.16 4.58 -7.22
CA THR A 185 -24.34 4.97 -6.44
C THR A 185 -23.99 5.24 -4.96
N ALA A 186 -23.16 4.40 -4.35
CA ALA A 186 -22.75 4.59 -2.96
C ALA A 186 -21.93 5.87 -2.77
N VAL A 187 -21.01 6.17 -3.70
CA VAL A 187 -20.17 7.37 -3.65
C VAL A 187 -21.00 8.63 -3.95
N GLN A 188 -21.88 8.60 -4.94
CA GLN A 188 -22.80 9.70 -5.23
C GLN A 188 -23.66 10.04 -4.01
N LYS A 189 -24.29 9.03 -3.40
CA LYS A 189 -25.08 9.21 -2.17
C LYS A 189 -24.26 9.89 -1.07
N TYR A 190 -23.01 9.47 -0.86
CA TYR A 190 -22.13 10.11 0.11
C TYR A 190 -21.87 11.58 -0.25
N CYS A 191 -21.58 11.88 -1.51
CA CYS A 191 -21.30 13.24 -1.96
C CYS A 191 -22.52 14.17 -1.75
N GLU A 192 -23.70 13.72 -2.12
CA GLU A 192 -24.93 14.51 -2.07
C GLU A 192 -25.46 14.73 -0.65
N THR A 193 -25.39 13.70 0.20
CA THR A 193 -26.05 13.74 1.51
C THR A 193 -25.15 14.09 2.68
N ILE A 194 -23.86 13.77 2.60
CA ILE A 194 -22.95 13.80 3.75
C ILE A 194 -21.76 14.71 3.55
N ARG A 195 -21.06 14.60 2.40
CA ARG A 195 -19.76 15.23 2.19
C ARG A 195 -19.80 16.75 2.40
N GLY A 196 -20.83 17.44 1.89
CA GLY A 196 -21.00 18.89 2.00
C GLY A 196 -21.02 19.41 3.44
N ARG A 197 -21.44 18.57 4.41
CA ARG A 197 -21.48 18.92 5.83
C ARG A 197 -20.08 19.09 6.47
N PHE A 198 -19.05 18.50 5.85
CA PHE A 198 -17.69 18.46 6.38
C PHE A 198 -16.68 19.15 5.46
N ALA A 199 -17.08 19.51 4.23
CA ALA A 199 -16.19 20.14 3.27
C ALA A 199 -15.78 21.54 3.75
N GLN A 200 -14.47 21.83 3.68
CA GLN A 200 -13.87 23.13 3.95
C GLN A 200 -13.18 23.63 2.68
N SER A 201 -12.94 24.93 2.56
CA SER A 201 -12.35 25.54 1.36
C SER A 201 -11.06 24.83 0.90
N ASN A 202 -10.18 24.47 1.82
CA ASN A 202 -8.91 23.81 1.55
C ASN A 202 -9.02 22.30 1.29
N THR A 203 -10.18 21.68 1.53
CA THR A 203 -10.41 20.23 1.32
C THR A 203 -11.53 19.96 0.31
N ASN A 204 -12.04 21.00 -0.36
CA ASN A 204 -13.17 20.85 -1.28
C ASN A 204 -12.89 19.92 -2.47
N SER A 205 -11.64 19.78 -2.88
CA SER A 205 -11.26 18.83 -3.95
C SER A 205 -11.20 17.37 -3.50
N ILE A 206 -10.96 17.08 -2.21
CA ILE A 206 -10.79 15.71 -1.69
C ILE A 206 -12.15 15.00 -1.60
N LEU A 207 -12.22 13.76 -2.11
CA LEU A 207 -13.47 13.00 -2.11
C LEU A 207 -13.87 12.58 -0.69
N PHE A 208 -13.04 11.85 0.05
CA PHE A 208 -13.40 11.31 1.36
C PHE A 208 -12.84 12.13 2.52
N LEU A 209 -13.74 12.64 3.36
CA LEU A 209 -13.42 13.52 4.47
C LEU A 209 -13.58 12.81 5.83
N SER A 210 -12.77 13.21 6.78
CA SER A 210 -12.91 12.86 8.19
C SER A 210 -14.02 13.71 8.84
N ARG A 211 -14.37 13.39 10.11
CA ARG A 211 -15.30 14.22 10.90
C ARG A 211 -14.85 15.68 11.05
N LEU A 212 -13.55 15.92 10.98
CA LEU A 212 -12.96 17.26 11.12
C LEU A 212 -12.83 18.00 9.78
N GLY A 213 -13.47 17.53 8.72
CA GLY A 213 -13.38 18.12 7.38
C GLY A 213 -12.01 17.93 6.70
N LYS A 214 -11.07 17.22 7.31
CA LYS A 214 -9.77 16.95 6.72
C LYS A 214 -9.80 15.67 5.89
N ARG A 215 -8.84 15.51 4.98
CA ARG A 215 -8.60 14.26 4.26
C ARG A 215 -8.61 13.06 5.20
N ILE A 216 -9.30 11.99 4.85
CA ILE A 216 -9.32 10.76 5.64
C ILE A 216 -7.93 10.10 5.64
N SER A 217 -7.46 9.66 6.81
CA SER A 217 -6.16 9.01 6.91
C SER A 217 -6.22 7.54 6.48
N ARG A 218 -5.09 7.01 6.00
CA ARG A 218 -4.92 5.58 5.71
C ARG A 218 -5.23 4.69 6.92
N GLN A 219 -4.88 5.17 8.12
CA GLN A 219 -5.18 4.47 9.37
C GLN A 219 -6.68 4.43 9.67
N SER A 220 -7.40 5.52 9.39
CA SER A 220 -8.87 5.56 9.54
C SER A 220 -9.54 4.59 8.58
N ILE A 221 -9.12 4.54 7.32
CA ILE A 221 -9.64 3.57 6.34
C ILE A 221 -9.37 2.14 6.80
N TRP A 222 -8.17 1.86 7.32
CA TRP A 222 -7.87 0.53 7.86
C TRP A 222 -8.77 0.16 9.06
N LYS A 223 -9.02 1.10 9.97
CA LYS A 223 -9.96 0.89 11.08
C LYS A 223 -11.38 0.59 10.58
N ILE A 224 -11.85 1.29 9.56
CA ILE A 224 -13.14 1.05 8.90
C ILE A 224 -13.20 -0.38 8.35
N ILE A 225 -12.21 -0.79 7.57
CA ILE A 225 -12.14 -2.14 7.00
C ILE A 225 -12.19 -3.21 8.11
N LYS A 226 -11.39 -3.04 9.16
CA LYS A 226 -11.36 -3.96 10.30
C LYS A 226 -12.70 -4.00 11.03
N GLN A 227 -13.30 -2.85 11.31
CA GLN A 227 -14.58 -2.73 12.01
C GLN A 227 -15.69 -3.48 11.28
N TYR A 228 -15.83 -3.28 9.97
CA TYR A 228 -16.88 -3.93 9.20
C TYR A 228 -16.59 -5.40 8.90
N GLY A 229 -15.32 -5.79 8.82
CA GLY A 229 -14.95 -7.21 8.81
C GLY A 229 -15.37 -7.95 10.09
N THR A 230 -15.13 -7.34 11.26
CA THR A 230 -15.60 -7.89 12.54
C THR A 230 -17.13 -7.93 12.63
N LYS A 231 -17.83 -6.86 12.19
CA LYS A 231 -19.31 -6.83 12.16
C LYS A 231 -19.91 -7.87 11.21
N ALA A 232 -19.21 -8.21 10.15
CA ALA A 232 -19.59 -9.26 9.20
C ALA A 232 -19.17 -10.66 9.67
N HIS A 233 -18.66 -10.81 10.90
CA HIS A 233 -18.19 -12.07 11.49
C HIS A 233 -17.10 -12.78 10.66
N ILE A 234 -16.30 -12.04 9.92
CA ILE A 234 -15.22 -12.59 9.11
C ILE A 234 -14.05 -12.98 10.03
N LYS A 235 -13.71 -14.26 10.07
CA LYS A 235 -12.63 -14.80 10.94
C LYS A 235 -11.22 -14.49 10.42
N LYS A 236 -11.07 -14.20 9.11
CA LYS A 236 -9.79 -13.89 8.48
C LYS A 236 -9.25 -12.53 8.93
N THR A 237 -7.93 -12.40 8.97
CA THR A 237 -7.30 -11.09 9.24
C THR A 237 -7.41 -10.19 8.01
N ILE A 238 -8.34 -9.24 8.03
CA ILE A 238 -8.57 -8.33 6.89
C ILE A 238 -7.60 -7.14 6.99
N LYS A 239 -6.82 -6.96 5.93
CA LYS A 239 -5.93 -5.81 5.71
C LYS A 239 -6.41 -5.05 4.46
N PRO A 240 -6.00 -3.78 4.26
CA PRO A 240 -6.35 -3.05 3.05
C PRO A 240 -5.97 -3.79 1.75
N HIS A 241 -4.83 -4.47 1.75
CA HIS A 241 -4.40 -5.28 0.62
C HIS A 241 -5.28 -6.52 0.38
N THR A 242 -5.99 -7.00 1.40
CA THR A 242 -6.90 -8.15 1.26
C THR A 242 -8.05 -7.83 0.31
N LEU A 243 -8.69 -6.64 0.41
CA LEU A 243 -9.75 -6.22 -0.51
C LEU A 243 -9.26 -6.11 -1.96
N ARG A 244 -8.09 -5.49 -2.16
CA ARG A 244 -7.47 -5.37 -3.48
C ARG A 244 -7.09 -6.74 -4.04
N HIS A 245 -6.61 -7.65 -3.20
CA HIS A 245 -6.28 -9.01 -3.62
C HIS A 245 -7.54 -9.80 -3.98
N SER A 246 -8.61 -9.67 -3.19
CA SER A 246 -9.91 -10.26 -3.50
C SER A 246 -10.49 -9.73 -4.81
N PHE A 247 -10.37 -8.42 -5.10
CA PHE A 247 -10.72 -7.86 -6.39
C PHE A 247 -10.00 -8.56 -7.54
N ALA A 248 -8.66 -8.68 -7.45
CA ALA A 248 -7.88 -9.34 -8.50
C ALA A 248 -8.26 -10.80 -8.68
N THR A 249 -8.35 -11.55 -7.57
CA THR A 249 -8.66 -12.98 -7.57
C THR A 249 -10.05 -13.24 -8.15
N HIS A 250 -11.07 -12.47 -7.74
CA HIS A 250 -12.43 -12.66 -8.25
C HIS A 250 -12.59 -12.36 -9.74
N LEU A 251 -11.86 -11.37 -10.26
CA LEU A 251 -11.83 -11.11 -11.70
C LEU A 251 -11.22 -12.30 -12.46
N LEU A 252 -10.05 -12.80 -12.00
CA LEU A 252 -9.36 -13.92 -12.63
C LEU A 252 -10.15 -15.22 -12.53
N GLU A 253 -10.75 -15.53 -11.38
CA GLU A 253 -11.60 -16.71 -11.19
C GLU A 253 -12.83 -16.72 -12.11
N ARG A 254 -13.31 -15.54 -12.50
CA ARG A 254 -14.44 -15.40 -13.42
C ARG A 254 -14.04 -15.33 -14.89
N GLY A 255 -12.75 -15.39 -15.19
CA GLY A 255 -12.25 -15.48 -16.55
C GLY A 255 -11.65 -14.20 -17.14
N ALA A 256 -11.51 -13.11 -16.33
CA ALA A 256 -10.81 -11.93 -16.82
C ALA A 256 -9.36 -12.24 -17.14
N ASP A 257 -8.84 -11.67 -18.21
CA ASP A 257 -7.45 -11.86 -18.57
C ASP A 257 -6.50 -11.17 -17.59
N LEU A 258 -5.35 -11.80 -17.35
CA LEU A 258 -4.35 -11.34 -16.36
C LEU A 258 -3.83 -9.93 -16.68
N ARG A 259 -3.68 -9.60 -17.97
CA ARG A 259 -3.15 -8.30 -18.41
C ARG A 259 -4.12 -7.17 -18.06
N SER A 260 -5.41 -7.32 -18.33
CA SER A 260 -6.44 -6.34 -17.95
C SER A 260 -6.48 -6.12 -16.44
N VAL A 261 -6.39 -7.20 -15.64
CA VAL A 261 -6.34 -7.09 -14.17
C VAL A 261 -5.07 -6.35 -13.70
N GLN A 262 -3.91 -6.63 -14.31
CA GLN A 262 -2.65 -5.94 -13.99
C GLN A 262 -2.71 -4.45 -14.35
N GLU A 263 -3.31 -4.10 -15.49
CA GLU A 263 -3.53 -2.72 -15.92
C GLU A 263 -4.42 -1.96 -14.92
N MET A 264 -5.58 -2.52 -14.54
CA MET A 264 -6.47 -1.94 -13.52
C MET A 264 -5.75 -1.73 -12.18
N LEU A 265 -4.88 -2.67 -11.80
CA LEU A 265 -4.13 -2.59 -10.56
C LEU A 265 -2.93 -1.63 -10.62
N GLY A 266 -2.39 -1.32 -11.80
CA GLY A 266 -1.20 -0.50 -11.98
C GLY A 266 0.04 -1.18 -11.43
N HIS A 267 0.40 -2.36 -11.95
CA HIS A 267 1.65 -3.04 -11.65
C HIS A 267 2.80 -2.39 -12.43
N ALA A 268 3.92 -2.15 -11.77
CA ALA A 268 5.03 -1.33 -12.28
C ALA A 268 5.75 -1.95 -13.49
N ASP A 269 5.72 -3.27 -13.64
CA ASP A 269 6.44 -4.00 -14.68
C ASP A 269 5.79 -3.89 -16.09
N ILE A 270 4.59 -3.30 -16.19
CA ILE A 270 3.91 -3.02 -17.46
C ILE A 270 3.91 -1.51 -17.69
N SER A 271 5.04 -0.88 -17.55
CA SER A 271 5.13 0.58 -17.60
C SER A 271 5.83 1.11 -18.83
N THR A 272 5.09 1.18 -19.89
CA THR A 272 5.14 2.38 -20.73
C THR A 272 4.02 3.30 -20.25
N THR A 273 4.23 4.60 -20.30
CA THR A 273 3.19 5.62 -20.10
C THR A 273 2.18 5.42 -21.23
N GLN A 274 1.25 4.48 -21.05
CA GLN A 274 0.20 4.26 -22.04
C GLN A 274 -0.75 5.44 -21.92
N ILE A 275 -0.80 6.23 -22.95
CA ILE A 275 -1.93 7.13 -23.20
C ILE A 275 -3.13 6.22 -23.38
N TYR A 276 -4.00 6.11 -22.36
CA TYR A 276 -5.21 5.31 -22.45
C TYR A 276 -6.09 5.85 -23.58
N THR A 277 -6.17 5.11 -24.66
CA THR A 277 -7.05 5.41 -25.79
C THR A 277 -8.51 5.18 -25.39
N HIS A 278 -9.44 5.68 -26.19
CA HIS A 278 -10.86 5.41 -25.99
C HIS A 278 -11.16 3.88 -26.04
N VAL A 279 -10.49 3.17 -26.93
CA VAL A 279 -10.60 1.72 -27.10
C VAL A 279 -10.14 0.95 -25.86
N ASP A 280 -9.03 1.38 -25.22
CA ASP A 280 -8.56 0.74 -23.99
C ASP A 280 -9.55 0.92 -22.83
N ARG A 281 -10.22 2.07 -22.77
CA ARG A 281 -11.24 2.34 -21.73
C ARG A 281 -12.45 1.44 -21.88
N GLU A 282 -12.96 1.30 -23.08
CA GLU A 282 -14.12 0.43 -23.39
C GLU A 282 -13.80 -1.03 -23.11
N ARG A 283 -12.61 -1.49 -23.51
CA ARG A 283 -12.14 -2.84 -23.22
C ARG A 283 -12.10 -3.12 -21.73
N LEU A 284 -11.43 -2.27 -20.94
CA LEU A 284 -11.33 -2.45 -19.48
C LEU A 284 -12.71 -2.38 -18.80
N ARG A 285 -13.61 -1.52 -19.31
CA ARG A 285 -14.98 -1.43 -18.80
C ARG A 285 -15.79 -2.68 -19.09
N ALA A 286 -15.67 -3.24 -20.29
CA ALA A 286 -16.32 -4.50 -20.66
C ALA A 286 -15.85 -5.65 -19.78
N VAL A 287 -14.54 -5.82 -19.63
CA VAL A 287 -13.94 -6.84 -18.74
C VAL A 287 -14.42 -6.66 -17.28
N HIS A 288 -14.41 -5.43 -16.77
CA HIS A 288 -14.88 -5.18 -15.40
C HIS A 288 -16.37 -5.48 -15.24
N LYS A 289 -17.22 -5.06 -16.19
CA LYS A 289 -18.66 -5.28 -16.14
C LYS A 289 -19.01 -6.77 -16.22
N GLU A 290 -18.30 -7.52 -17.03
CA GLU A 290 -18.54 -8.95 -17.25
C GLU A 290 -18.06 -9.81 -16.07
N PHE A 291 -16.84 -9.56 -15.60
CA PHE A 291 -16.17 -10.45 -14.65
C PHE A 291 -16.15 -9.97 -13.20
N HIS A 292 -16.43 -8.67 -12.92
CA HIS A 292 -16.45 -8.22 -11.54
C HIS A 292 -17.79 -8.55 -10.86
N PRO A 293 -17.78 -9.12 -9.62
CA PRO A 293 -19.02 -9.51 -8.91
C PRO A 293 -20.03 -8.38 -8.67
N ARG A 294 -19.58 -7.15 -8.78
CA ARG A 294 -20.37 -5.90 -8.58
C ARG A 294 -20.22 -4.94 -9.78
N GLY A 295 -19.87 -5.46 -10.95
CA GLY A 295 -19.69 -4.75 -12.20
C GLY A 295 -20.96 -4.12 -12.78
#